data_32c7c2d1a57d7c57e5b00512d3125482
#
_entry.id   32c7c2d1a57d7c57e5b00512d3125482
#
_cell.length_a   1.000
_cell.length_b   1.000
_cell.length_c   1.000
_cell.angle_alpha   90.00
_cell.angle_beta   90.00
_cell.angle_gamma   90.00
#
_symmetry.space_group_name_H-M   'P 1'
#
loop_
_entity.id
_entity.type
_entity.pdbx_description
1 polymer ?
#
loop_
_entity_poly.entity_id
_entity_poly.type
_entity_poly.pdbx_seq_one_letter_code
_entity_poly.pdbx_strand_id
1 'polypeptide(L)'
;FGGVQFPDGSFAIDQIDDMLECQKVFMEVVSEIRESNMFTYPVLTYSLLKRSNITQEELDEMIKTHDWDIFVDKDFAHWCSNHNMKWSDSNFFVSDNVGVLSNCCRLLSDTGKLDAFINSIGGTALSVGSCRVSTINLVRIAYESKLNKKKYIDILKDRTLLNCKALYSM
;
A
#
# COMPACT_ATOMS: atom_id res chain seq x y z
N PHE A 1 6.57 -9.42 -9.83
CA PHE A 1 7.77 -10.28 -10.12
C PHE A 1 7.42 -11.74 -10.39
N GLY A 2 6.27 -12.28 -9.90
CA GLY A 2 5.93 -13.71 -10.01
C GLY A 2 5.99 -14.32 -11.42
N GLY A 3 5.76 -13.54 -12.47
CA GLY A 3 5.83 -13.99 -13.86
C GLY A 3 7.23 -13.96 -14.49
N VAL A 4 8.27 -13.57 -13.73
CA VAL A 4 9.66 -13.59 -14.24
C VAL A 4 10.14 -15.03 -14.32
N GLN A 5 10.61 -15.44 -15.51
CA GLN A 5 11.21 -16.75 -15.72
C GLN A 5 12.73 -16.67 -15.55
N PHE A 6 13.27 -17.59 -14.77
CA PHE A 6 14.72 -17.74 -14.58
C PHE A 6 15.35 -18.52 -15.73
N PRO A 7 16.70 -18.47 -15.90
CA PRO A 7 17.40 -19.20 -16.95
C PRO A 7 17.23 -20.72 -16.89
N ASP A 8 16.94 -21.28 -15.73
CA ASP A 8 16.68 -22.71 -15.51
C ASP A 8 15.24 -23.13 -15.89
N GLY A 9 14.40 -22.19 -16.33
CA GLY A 9 13.01 -22.41 -16.72
C GLY A 9 11.99 -22.31 -15.58
N SER A 10 12.42 -22.17 -14.33
CA SER A 10 11.53 -21.93 -13.19
C SER A 10 10.98 -20.49 -13.22
N PHE A 11 9.88 -20.25 -12.50
CA PHE A 11 9.30 -18.93 -12.36
C PHE A 11 9.55 -18.38 -10.94
N ALA A 12 9.64 -17.06 -10.83
CA ALA A 12 9.82 -16.41 -9.53
C ALA A 12 8.71 -16.77 -8.53
N ILE A 13 7.49 -17.06 -9.00
CA ILE A 13 6.38 -17.50 -8.15
C ILE A 13 6.66 -18.84 -7.47
N ASP A 14 7.49 -19.69 -8.06
CA ASP A 14 7.84 -21.00 -7.49
C ASP A 14 8.74 -20.86 -6.26
N GLN A 15 9.30 -19.67 -6.03
CA GLN A 15 10.16 -19.31 -4.90
C GLN A 15 9.52 -18.24 -4.01
N ILE A 16 8.18 -18.18 -3.96
CA ILE A 16 7.46 -17.11 -3.29
C ILE A 16 7.81 -17.00 -1.80
N ASP A 17 7.96 -18.13 -1.11
CA ASP A 17 8.24 -18.16 0.32
C ASP A 17 9.61 -17.53 0.64
N ASP A 18 10.64 -17.87 -0.14
CA ASP A 18 11.98 -17.28 0.01
C ASP A 18 11.97 -15.79 -0.33
N MET A 19 11.20 -15.39 -1.34
CA MET A 19 11.04 -13.98 -1.71
C MET A 19 10.33 -13.18 -0.61
N LEU A 20 9.29 -13.72 0.00
CA LEU A 20 8.57 -13.09 1.10
C LEU A 20 9.46 -12.97 2.34
N GLU A 21 10.23 -14.00 2.66
CA GLU A 21 11.16 -13.97 3.79
C GLU A 21 12.26 -12.93 3.57
N CYS A 22 12.87 -12.90 2.38
CA CYS A 22 13.87 -11.89 2.02
C CYS A 22 13.28 -10.47 2.14
N GLN A 23 12.03 -10.28 1.71
CA GLN A 23 11.35 -9.00 1.79
C GLN A 23 11.10 -8.58 3.25
N LYS A 24 10.70 -9.50 4.12
CA LYS A 24 10.52 -9.24 5.56
C LYS A 24 11.84 -8.81 6.20
N VAL A 25 12.91 -9.57 5.99
CA VAL A 25 14.25 -9.25 6.51
C VAL A 25 14.71 -7.87 6.03
N PHE A 26 14.55 -7.57 4.75
CA PHE A 26 14.89 -6.26 4.20
C PHE A 26 14.12 -5.12 4.89
N MET A 27 12.81 -5.29 5.06
CA MET A 27 11.96 -4.29 5.70
C MET A 27 12.35 -4.07 7.17
N GLU A 28 12.62 -5.12 7.92
CA GLU A 28 13.05 -5.05 9.32
C GLU A 28 14.39 -4.32 9.45
N VAL A 29 15.39 -4.70 8.66
CA VAL A 29 16.72 -4.06 8.69
C VAL A 29 16.62 -2.58 8.36
N VAL A 30 15.87 -2.20 7.33
CA VAL A 30 15.71 -0.77 6.98
C VAL A 30 15.02 0.00 8.12
N SER A 31 13.99 -0.59 8.73
CA SER A 31 13.27 0.06 9.82
C SER A 31 14.13 0.21 11.09
N GLU A 32 14.94 -0.79 11.42
CA GLU A 32 15.91 -0.72 12.53
C GLU A 32 16.98 0.35 12.30
N ILE A 33 17.49 0.46 11.07
CA ILE A 33 18.44 1.53 10.72
C ILE A 33 17.79 2.91 10.87
N ARG A 34 16.53 3.05 10.51
CA ARG A 34 15.77 4.30 10.63
C ARG A 34 15.49 4.71 12.07
N GLU A 35 15.37 3.77 12.99
CA GLU A 35 15.19 4.07 14.40
C GLU A 35 16.37 4.86 14.97
N SER A 36 17.57 4.53 14.55
CA SER A 36 18.81 5.17 15.02
C SER A 36 19.29 6.35 14.13
N ASN A 37 18.77 6.45 12.91
CA ASN A 37 19.21 7.43 11.93
C ASN A 37 18.01 7.99 11.15
N MET A 38 17.97 9.31 10.95
CA MET A 38 16.90 9.95 10.18
C MET A 38 17.07 9.72 8.66
N PHE A 39 16.92 8.48 8.23
CA PHE A 39 16.89 8.15 6.81
C PHE A 39 15.47 8.28 6.24
N THR A 40 15.31 9.12 5.23
CA THR A 40 14.04 9.28 4.51
C THR A 40 13.93 8.35 3.30
N TYR A 41 15.02 7.76 2.85
CA TYR A 41 15.09 6.83 1.73
C TYR A 41 15.70 5.48 2.16
N PRO A 42 15.34 4.35 1.49
CA PRO A 42 14.30 4.24 0.46
C PRO A 42 12.89 4.45 1.02
N VAL A 43 11.95 4.94 0.20
CA VAL A 43 10.52 4.97 0.56
C VAL A 43 9.98 3.55 0.42
N LEU A 44 9.54 2.98 1.53
CA LEU A 44 9.04 1.61 1.57
C LEU A 44 7.54 1.57 1.27
N THR A 45 7.13 0.58 0.49
CA THR A 45 5.73 0.36 0.14
C THR A 45 5.43 -1.14 0.17
N TYR A 46 4.44 -1.54 0.96
CA TYR A 46 3.86 -2.87 0.89
C TYR A 46 2.86 -2.91 -0.26
N SER A 47 3.13 -3.73 -1.26
CA SER A 47 2.18 -4.00 -2.34
C SER A 47 1.38 -5.24 -1.99
N LEU A 48 0.14 -5.06 -1.58
CA LEU A 48 -0.77 -6.13 -1.21
C LEU A 48 -1.76 -6.40 -2.34
N LEU A 49 -1.89 -7.65 -2.71
CA LEU A 49 -2.83 -8.08 -3.73
C LEU A 49 -4.18 -8.44 -3.08
N LYS A 50 -5.21 -7.73 -3.48
CA LYS A 50 -6.59 -8.04 -3.11
C LYS A 50 -7.15 -9.12 -4.04
N ARG A 51 -7.99 -10.00 -3.52
CA ARG A 51 -8.69 -10.99 -4.33
C ARG A 51 -9.65 -10.30 -5.30
N SER A 52 -9.59 -10.70 -6.57
CA SER A 52 -10.34 -10.05 -7.67
C SER A 52 -11.81 -10.47 -7.75
N ASN A 53 -12.17 -11.61 -7.15
CA ASN A 53 -13.51 -12.20 -7.28
C ASN A 53 -14.43 -11.91 -6.08
N ILE A 54 -14.20 -10.79 -5.38
CA ILE A 54 -15.01 -10.38 -4.22
C ILE A 54 -16.03 -9.35 -4.70
N THR A 55 -17.32 -9.60 -4.42
CA THR A 55 -18.38 -8.63 -4.67
C THR A 55 -18.28 -7.44 -3.71
N GLN A 56 -18.94 -6.33 -4.03
CA GLN A 56 -18.89 -5.15 -3.15
C GLN A 56 -19.53 -5.44 -1.78
N GLU A 57 -20.60 -6.25 -1.74
CA GLU A 57 -21.28 -6.64 -0.51
C GLU A 57 -20.37 -7.50 0.39
N GLU A 58 -19.69 -8.49 -0.21
CA GLU A 58 -18.71 -9.32 0.51
C GLU A 58 -17.54 -8.48 1.02
N LEU A 59 -17.04 -7.55 0.21
CA LEU A 59 -15.97 -6.65 0.60
C LEU A 59 -16.37 -5.79 1.81
N ASP A 60 -17.57 -5.24 1.78
CA ASP A 60 -18.08 -4.41 2.88
C ASP A 60 -18.26 -5.22 4.18
N GLU A 61 -18.66 -6.49 4.06
CA GLU A 61 -18.76 -7.39 5.21
C GLU A 61 -17.39 -7.78 5.76
N MET A 62 -16.44 -8.15 4.90
CA MET A 62 -15.06 -8.47 5.30
C MET A 62 -14.37 -7.28 5.98
N ILE A 63 -14.61 -6.06 5.51
CA ILE A 63 -14.10 -4.84 6.15
C ILE A 63 -14.71 -4.65 7.54
N LYS A 64 -16.02 -4.90 7.72
CA LYS A 64 -16.69 -4.78 9.02
C LYS A 64 -16.22 -5.82 10.03
N THR A 65 -15.97 -7.03 9.57
CA THR A 65 -15.51 -8.15 10.40
C THR A 65 -14.00 -8.18 10.60
N HIS A 66 -13.27 -7.28 9.96
CA HIS A 66 -11.79 -7.27 9.94
C HIS A 66 -11.20 -8.57 9.38
N ASP A 67 -11.83 -9.11 8.34
CA ASP A 67 -11.42 -10.36 7.74
C ASP A 67 -10.24 -10.14 6.79
N TRP A 68 -9.12 -10.83 7.08
CA TRP A 68 -7.90 -10.75 6.28
C TRP A 68 -7.94 -11.58 5.00
N ASP A 69 -8.95 -12.43 4.81
CA ASP A 69 -9.14 -13.21 3.59
C ASP A 69 -9.47 -12.33 2.36
N ILE A 70 -9.63 -11.04 2.55
CA ILE A 70 -9.66 -10.05 1.47
C ILE A 70 -8.36 -10.05 0.64
N PHE A 71 -7.23 -10.41 1.23
CA PHE A 71 -5.93 -10.47 0.55
C PHE A 71 -5.64 -11.87 0.02
N VAL A 72 -4.91 -11.94 -1.10
CA VAL A 72 -4.46 -13.22 -1.67
C VAL A 72 -3.52 -13.92 -0.69
N ASP A 73 -2.60 -13.17 -0.08
CA ASP A 73 -1.74 -13.64 1.00
C ASP A 73 -2.08 -12.88 2.29
N LYS A 74 -2.98 -13.48 3.07
CA LYS A 74 -3.45 -12.91 4.33
C LYS A 74 -2.37 -12.85 5.41
N ASP A 75 -1.49 -13.84 5.45
CA ASP A 75 -0.45 -13.94 6.47
C ASP A 75 0.62 -12.88 6.24
N PHE A 76 1.00 -12.66 4.97
CA PHE A 76 1.89 -11.57 4.62
C PHE A 76 1.24 -10.19 4.87
N ALA A 77 -0.02 -10.00 4.51
CA ALA A 77 -0.74 -8.76 4.77
C ALA A 77 -0.83 -8.44 6.28
N HIS A 78 -1.10 -9.46 7.09
CA HIS A 78 -1.10 -9.33 8.54
C HIS A 78 0.28 -8.99 9.10
N TRP A 79 1.33 -9.64 8.60
CA TRP A 79 2.72 -9.31 8.95
C TRP A 79 3.05 -7.86 8.61
N CYS A 80 2.74 -7.39 7.40
CA CYS A 80 2.95 -6.00 6.97
C CYS A 80 2.25 -4.99 7.88
N SER A 81 1.01 -5.30 8.30
CA SER A 81 0.27 -4.46 9.23
C SER A 81 0.96 -4.36 10.59
N ASN A 82 1.37 -5.49 11.15
CA ASN A 82 2.08 -5.53 12.45
C ASN A 82 3.44 -4.81 12.37
N HIS A 83 4.20 -5.02 11.30
CA HIS A 83 5.45 -4.32 11.07
C HIS A 83 5.23 -2.80 11.00
N ASN A 84 4.25 -2.36 10.23
CA ASN A 84 3.98 -0.92 10.11
C ASN A 84 3.37 -0.31 11.39
N MET A 85 2.66 -1.09 12.21
CA MET A 85 2.23 -0.65 13.54
C MET A 85 3.42 -0.36 14.47
N LYS A 86 4.48 -1.16 14.36
CA LYS A 86 5.70 -0.99 15.15
C LYS A 86 6.51 0.22 14.67
N TRP A 87 6.71 0.37 13.37
CA TRP A 87 7.70 1.29 12.80
C TRP A 87 7.08 2.55 12.19
N SER A 88 5.86 2.46 11.64
CA SER A 88 5.12 3.58 10.99
C SER A 88 5.89 4.28 9.87
N ASP A 89 6.74 3.56 9.15
CA ASP A 89 7.67 4.10 8.16
C ASP A 89 7.37 3.70 6.70
N SER A 90 6.32 2.93 6.50
CA SER A 90 5.98 2.35 5.21
C SER A 90 4.57 2.69 4.75
N ASN A 91 4.36 2.65 3.44
CA ASN A 91 3.06 2.91 2.82
C ASN A 91 2.41 1.60 2.39
N PHE A 92 1.08 1.56 2.40
CA PHE A 92 0.32 0.46 1.83
C PHE A 92 -0.17 0.82 0.44
N PHE A 93 -0.03 -0.13 -0.45
CA PHE A 93 -0.60 -0.11 -1.78
C PHE A 93 -1.40 -1.38 -1.99
N VAL A 94 -2.70 -1.25 -2.25
CA VAL A 94 -3.60 -2.39 -2.43
C VAL A 94 -4.15 -2.35 -3.85
N SER A 95 -3.98 -3.45 -4.57
CA SER A 95 -4.49 -3.60 -5.95
C SER A 95 -5.08 -5.00 -6.13
N ASP A 96 -6.01 -5.14 -7.06
CA ASP A 96 -6.50 -6.43 -7.56
C ASP A 96 -5.77 -6.87 -8.84
N ASN A 97 -4.81 -6.09 -9.30
CA ASN A 97 -4.03 -6.36 -10.50
C ASN A 97 -2.53 -6.41 -10.15
N VAL A 98 -1.89 -7.56 -10.42
CA VAL A 98 -0.45 -7.77 -10.20
C VAL A 98 0.45 -6.88 -11.05
N GLY A 99 -0.04 -6.39 -12.21
CA GLY A 99 0.70 -5.49 -13.09
C GLY A 99 0.70 -4.04 -12.63
N VAL A 100 -0.03 -3.70 -11.58
CA VAL A 100 -0.09 -2.33 -11.07
C VAL A 100 0.92 -2.13 -9.97
N LEU A 101 1.82 -1.18 -10.17
CA LEU A 101 2.87 -0.82 -9.22
C LEU A 101 2.68 0.61 -8.72
N SER A 102 3.02 0.83 -7.47
CA SER A 102 3.18 2.17 -6.92
C SER A 102 4.60 2.66 -7.11
N ASN A 103 4.77 3.84 -7.67
CA ASN A 103 6.07 4.49 -7.73
C ASN A 103 6.36 5.34 -6.46
N CYS A 104 7.53 5.96 -6.40
CA CYS A 104 7.95 6.79 -5.26
C CYS A 104 6.98 7.94 -4.95
N CYS A 105 6.26 8.44 -5.95
CA CYS A 105 5.24 9.50 -5.80
C CYS A 105 3.84 8.94 -5.51
N ARG A 106 3.72 7.65 -5.24
CA ARG A 106 2.47 6.92 -4.98
C ARG A 106 1.48 6.98 -6.13
N LEU A 107 1.98 7.20 -7.33
CA LEU A 107 1.20 7.12 -8.54
C LEU A 107 1.01 5.65 -8.92
N LEU A 108 -0.19 5.33 -9.36
CA LEU A 108 -0.53 4.03 -9.91
C LEU A 108 -0.01 3.93 -11.34
N SER A 109 0.82 2.94 -11.60
CA SER A 109 1.28 2.63 -12.95
C SER A 109 0.88 1.21 -13.29
N ASP A 110 -0.03 1.07 -14.24
CA ASP A 110 -0.39 -0.23 -14.83
C ASP A 110 0.67 -0.57 -15.89
N THR A 111 1.59 -1.44 -15.54
CA THR A 111 2.71 -1.82 -16.42
C THR A 111 2.24 -2.52 -17.70
N GLY A 112 1.06 -3.14 -17.70
CA GLY A 112 0.48 -3.77 -18.89
C GLY A 112 -0.04 -2.77 -19.92
N LYS A 113 -0.24 -1.51 -19.53
CA LYS A 113 -0.70 -0.42 -20.41
C LYS A 113 0.40 0.58 -20.79
N LEU A 114 1.59 0.39 -20.26
CA LEU A 114 2.73 1.24 -20.56
C LEU A 114 3.37 0.75 -21.86
N ASP A 115 2.96 1.32 -23.00
CA ASP A 115 3.66 1.13 -24.26
C ASP A 115 5.08 1.72 -24.16
N ALA A 116 6.05 0.82 -24.22
CA ALA A 116 7.43 1.03 -24.70
C ALA A 116 8.38 2.00 -23.96
N PHE A 117 8.06 2.62 -22.85
CA PHE A 117 9.04 3.41 -22.09
C PHE A 117 9.54 2.69 -20.83
N ILE A 118 10.15 1.52 -21.02
CA ILE A 118 10.72 0.67 -19.96
C ILE A 118 11.89 1.34 -19.22
N ASN A 119 12.43 2.44 -19.73
CA ASN A 119 13.63 3.10 -19.21
C ASN A 119 13.38 4.40 -18.45
N SER A 120 12.14 4.78 -18.17
CA SER A 120 11.91 5.96 -17.34
C SER A 120 12.00 5.59 -15.85
N ILE A 121 12.88 6.26 -15.13
CA ILE A 121 12.95 6.19 -13.67
C ILE A 121 11.58 6.52 -13.08
N GLY A 122 10.97 5.54 -12.39
CA GLY A 122 9.66 5.71 -11.75
C GLY A 122 8.43 5.30 -12.58
N GLY A 123 8.60 4.64 -13.72
CA GLY A 123 7.47 4.10 -14.51
C GLY A 123 6.50 5.18 -15.02
N THR A 124 7.02 6.38 -15.31
CA THR A 124 6.19 7.50 -15.79
C THR A 124 5.94 7.36 -17.27
N ALA A 125 4.67 7.29 -17.68
CA ALA A 125 4.24 7.44 -19.06
C ALA A 125 3.86 8.91 -19.35
N LEU A 126 3.77 9.25 -20.63
CA LEU A 126 3.19 10.52 -21.06
C LEU A 126 1.77 10.65 -20.46
N SER A 127 1.44 11.80 -19.91
CA SER A 127 0.14 12.10 -19.29
C SER A 127 -0.12 11.42 -17.93
N VAL A 128 0.89 10.86 -17.27
CA VAL A 128 0.79 10.38 -15.90
C VAL A 128 1.31 11.44 -14.94
N GLY A 129 0.48 11.84 -13.99
CA GLY A 129 0.84 12.83 -12.98
C GLY A 129 -0.17 12.88 -11.85
N SER A 130 0.23 13.47 -10.73
CA SER A 130 -0.67 13.78 -9.64
C SER A 130 -1.26 15.17 -9.85
N CYS A 131 -2.58 15.27 -9.96
CA CYS A 131 -3.25 16.56 -10.05
C CYS A 131 -3.32 17.24 -8.69
N ARG A 132 -3.48 16.48 -7.62
CA ARG A 132 -3.74 17.02 -6.29
C ARG A 132 -3.32 16.05 -5.20
N VAL A 133 -2.82 16.60 -4.10
CA VAL A 133 -2.47 15.86 -2.90
C VAL A 133 -3.12 16.53 -1.69
N SER A 134 -3.63 15.73 -0.79
CA SER A 134 -4.13 16.20 0.50
C SER A 134 -3.72 15.25 1.61
N THR A 135 -3.35 15.81 2.75
CA THR A 135 -2.89 15.07 3.91
C THR A 135 -3.87 15.22 5.07
N ILE A 136 -4.25 14.11 5.68
CA ILE A 136 -5.09 14.08 6.87
C ILE A 136 -4.19 13.98 8.11
N ASN A 137 -4.32 14.93 9.04
CA ASN A 137 -3.58 14.92 10.29
C ASN A 137 -4.25 13.99 11.31
N LEU A 138 -3.75 12.76 11.43
CA LEU A 138 -4.31 11.74 12.32
C LEU A 138 -4.14 12.09 13.81
N VAL A 139 -3.06 12.77 14.19
CA VAL A 139 -2.82 13.20 15.57
C VAL A 139 -3.86 14.23 16.00
N ARG A 140 -4.20 15.17 15.11
CA ARG A 140 -5.27 16.13 15.37
C ARG A 140 -6.62 15.45 15.56
N ILE A 141 -6.95 14.44 14.76
CA ILE A 141 -8.19 13.67 14.90
C ILE A 141 -8.22 12.94 16.25
N ALA A 142 -7.11 12.35 16.69
CA ALA A 142 -7.03 11.70 18.00
C ALA A 142 -7.27 12.71 19.14
N TYR A 143 -6.70 13.89 19.04
CA TYR A 143 -6.92 14.96 20.01
C TYR A 143 -8.38 15.44 20.02
N GLU A 144 -8.97 15.70 18.87
CA GLU A 144 -10.38 16.08 18.72
C GLU A 144 -11.33 14.98 19.28
N SER A 145 -11.02 13.72 19.06
CA SER A 145 -11.76 12.58 19.60
C SER A 145 -11.79 12.60 21.12
N LYS A 146 -10.63 12.84 21.74
CA LYS A 146 -10.51 12.93 23.19
C LYS A 146 -11.30 14.13 23.77
N LEU A 147 -11.20 15.29 23.14
CA LEU A 147 -11.88 16.50 23.59
C LEU A 147 -13.40 16.41 23.47
N ASN A 148 -13.88 15.93 22.33
CA ASN A 148 -15.32 15.93 22.00
C ASN A 148 -16.03 14.64 22.42
N LYS A 149 -15.32 13.68 23.04
CA LYS A 149 -15.85 12.35 23.42
C LYS A 149 -16.49 11.60 22.25
N LYS A 150 -16.07 11.89 21.01
CA LYS A 150 -16.48 11.17 19.80
C LYS A 150 -15.50 10.04 19.51
N LYS A 151 -16.00 8.96 18.88
CA LYS A 151 -15.12 7.88 18.45
C LYS A 151 -14.15 8.40 17.39
N TYR A 152 -12.87 8.05 17.53
CA TYR A 152 -11.80 8.40 16.59
C TYR A 152 -12.16 8.05 15.15
N ILE A 153 -12.67 6.83 14.95
CA ILE A 153 -13.02 6.31 13.63
C ILE A 153 -14.12 7.11 12.94
N ASP A 154 -15.09 7.63 13.68
CA ASP A 154 -16.18 8.43 13.12
C ASP A 154 -15.64 9.78 12.61
N ILE A 155 -14.78 10.44 13.40
CA ILE A 155 -14.14 11.68 12.97
C ILE A 155 -13.23 11.42 11.75
N LEU A 156 -12.48 10.32 11.75
CA LEU A 156 -11.63 9.94 10.62
C LEU A 156 -12.45 9.76 9.34
N LYS A 157 -13.56 9.02 9.41
CA LYS A 157 -14.48 8.83 8.27
C LYS A 157 -15.02 10.16 7.73
N ASP A 158 -15.49 11.04 8.61
CA ASP A 158 -16.01 12.36 8.23
C ASP A 158 -14.93 13.21 7.54
N ARG A 159 -13.71 13.24 8.08
CA ARG A 159 -12.59 13.99 7.50
C ARG A 159 -12.13 13.40 6.18
N THR A 160 -12.09 12.08 6.05
CA THR A 160 -11.76 11.42 4.79
C THR A 160 -12.79 11.73 3.72
N LEU A 161 -14.08 11.63 4.03
CA LEU A 161 -15.15 11.95 3.09
C LEU A 161 -15.11 13.42 2.64
N LEU A 162 -14.90 14.34 3.60
CA LEU A 162 -14.77 15.78 3.28
C LEU A 162 -13.56 16.01 2.35
N ASN A 163 -12.44 15.36 2.65
CA ASN A 163 -11.22 15.47 1.85
C ASN A 163 -11.41 14.95 0.42
N CYS A 164 -12.04 13.79 0.26
CA CYS A 164 -12.38 13.25 -1.06
C CYS A 164 -13.31 14.19 -1.84
N LYS A 165 -14.34 14.75 -1.20
CA LYS A 165 -15.23 15.73 -1.83
C LYS A 165 -14.46 16.99 -2.26
N ALA A 166 -13.58 17.51 -1.42
CA ALA A 166 -12.76 18.68 -1.75
C ALA A 166 -11.82 18.41 -2.94
N LEU A 167 -11.19 17.24 -2.99
CA LEU A 167 -10.33 16.84 -4.12
C LEU A 167 -11.11 16.67 -5.42
N TYR A 168 -12.36 16.23 -5.34
CA TYR A 168 -13.21 16.01 -6.51
C TYR A 168 -13.82 17.32 -7.04
N SER A 169 -14.10 18.29 -6.18
CA SER A 169 -14.79 19.54 -6.54
C SER A 169 -13.87 20.63 -7.10
N MET A 170 -12.58 20.46 -7.00
CA MET A 170 -11.56 21.36 -7.55
C MET A 170 -11.11 20.96 -8.93
#